data_9d1808e0dce57deabf6e33ecbf1a9fb9
#
_entry.id   9d1808e0dce57deabf6e33ecbf1a9fb9
#
_cell.length_a   1.000
_cell.length_b   1.000
_cell.length_c   1.000
_cell.angle_alpha   90.00
_cell.angle_beta   90.00
_cell.angle_gamma   90.00
#
_symmetry.space_group_name_H-M   'P 1'
#
loop_
_entity.id
_entity.type
_entity.pdbx_description
1 polymer ?
#
loop_
_entity_poly.entity_id
_entity_poly.type
_entity_poly.pdbx_seq_one_letter_code
_entity_poly.pdbx_strand_id
1 'polypeptide(L)'
;GRRVRVYNYRVSQPRSKWRIDYQRSLQYVPGYRGLLYIDRDNLTVARIRLEAEGMPASFPIQQASIELDYDAVDIAGSPYVLPLKHTMRMREGKLLIKNEVEFRMYRKFGAEAVITFDTPDPLSEDKTREEPAQAQP
;
A
#
# COMPACT_ATOMS: atom_id res chain seq x y z
N GLY A 1 3.51 17.62 20.94
CA GLY A 1 4.15 16.74 20.01
C GLY A 1 4.16 15.28 20.45
N ARG A 2 4.12 14.41 19.49
CA ARG A 2 4.13 12.97 19.69
C ARG A 2 5.54 12.51 20.07
N ARG A 3 5.69 11.77 21.15
CA ARG A 3 6.96 11.16 21.52
C ARG A 3 7.14 9.86 20.76
N VAL A 4 8.19 9.75 19.97
CA VAL A 4 8.48 8.54 19.19
C VAL A 4 9.86 8.00 19.53
N ARG A 5 9.98 6.68 19.42
CA ARG A 5 11.26 5.98 19.41
C ARG A 5 11.51 5.53 17.98
N VAL A 6 12.73 5.77 17.51
CA VAL A 6 13.10 5.49 16.12
C VAL A 6 14.04 4.29 16.07
N TYR A 7 13.69 3.30 15.26
CA TYR A 7 14.50 2.11 15.03
C TYR A 7 14.98 2.11 13.58
N ASN A 8 16.26 1.78 13.40
CA ASN A 8 16.82 1.51 12.08
C ASN A 8 16.61 0.04 11.73
N TYR A 9 16.31 -0.23 10.46
CA TYR A 9 16.25 -1.58 9.95
C TYR A 9 16.79 -1.67 8.53
N ARG A 10 17.20 -2.85 8.14
CA ARG A 10 17.71 -3.14 6.80
C ARG A 10 17.23 -4.50 6.35
N VAL A 11 16.80 -4.57 5.09
CA VAL A 11 16.42 -5.83 4.45
C VAL A 11 17.34 -6.03 3.25
N SER A 12 18.11 -7.11 3.26
CA SER A 12 19.02 -7.45 2.15
C SER A 12 18.21 -7.83 0.90
N GLN A 13 18.81 -7.64 -0.27
CA GLN A 13 18.16 -7.95 -1.54
C GLN A 13 17.56 -9.37 -1.60
N PRO A 14 18.26 -10.45 -1.17
CA PRO A 14 17.69 -11.79 -1.24
C PRO A 14 16.43 -11.99 -0.37
N ARG A 15 16.24 -11.16 0.64
CA ARG A 15 15.07 -11.21 1.53
C ARG A 15 14.00 -10.19 1.19
N SER A 16 14.31 -9.28 0.26
CA SER A 16 13.39 -8.23 -0.14
C SER A 16 12.26 -8.80 -0.99
N LYS A 17 11.06 -8.27 -0.75
CA LYS A 17 9.88 -8.53 -1.58
C LYS A 17 9.38 -7.27 -2.25
N TRP A 18 10.14 -6.18 -2.13
CA TRP A 18 9.79 -4.91 -2.75
C TRP A 18 10.23 -4.92 -4.21
N ARG A 19 9.25 -5.04 -5.11
CA ARG A 19 9.47 -5.00 -6.55
C ARG A 19 9.16 -3.63 -7.09
N ILE A 20 10.09 -3.08 -7.86
CA ILE A 20 9.91 -1.83 -8.59
C ILE A 20 9.77 -2.15 -10.07
N ASP A 21 8.64 -1.75 -10.64
CA ASP A 21 8.32 -1.94 -12.06
C ASP A 21 8.52 -0.62 -12.81
N TYR A 22 9.12 -0.72 -14.00
CA TYR A 22 9.30 0.42 -14.90
C TYR A 22 8.68 0.11 -16.25
N GLN A 23 7.67 0.88 -16.64
CA GLN A 23 7.00 0.79 -17.96
C GLN A 23 6.58 -0.63 -18.36
N ARG A 24 6.21 -1.47 -17.41
CA ARG A 24 5.80 -2.87 -17.60
C ARG A 24 6.86 -3.79 -18.21
N SER A 25 8.03 -3.27 -18.60
CA SER A 25 9.08 -4.04 -19.28
C SER A 25 10.26 -4.38 -18.40
N LEU A 26 10.54 -3.59 -17.39
CA LEU A 26 11.66 -3.77 -16.49
C LEU A 26 11.19 -3.89 -15.05
N GLN A 27 11.82 -4.81 -14.33
CA GLN A 27 11.55 -5.05 -12.91
C GLN A 27 12.85 -5.18 -12.14
N TYR A 28 12.87 -4.69 -10.93
CA TYR A 28 13.98 -4.88 -10.03
C TYR A 28 13.49 -5.00 -8.58
N VAL A 29 14.08 -5.91 -7.83
CA VAL A 29 13.81 -6.09 -6.41
C VAL A 29 15.04 -5.62 -5.64
N PRO A 30 15.06 -4.37 -5.13
CA PRO A 30 16.18 -3.88 -4.34
C PRO A 30 16.12 -4.38 -2.91
N GLY A 31 17.28 -4.42 -2.24
CA GLY A 31 17.31 -4.34 -0.80
C GLY A 31 16.83 -2.96 -0.36
N TYR A 32 16.55 -2.80 0.90
CA TYR A 32 16.16 -1.49 1.43
C TYR A 32 16.56 -1.32 2.89
N ARG A 33 16.69 -0.08 3.28
CA ARG A 33 16.88 0.34 4.67
C ARG A 33 15.79 1.31 5.06
N GLY A 34 15.52 1.40 6.34
CA GLY A 34 14.48 2.30 6.76
C GLY A 34 14.50 2.65 8.22
N LEU A 35 13.50 3.43 8.57
CA LEU A 35 13.23 3.89 9.91
C LEU A 35 11.82 3.49 10.32
N LEU A 36 11.70 2.96 11.52
CA LEU A 36 10.43 2.63 12.13
C LEU A 36 10.23 3.56 13.34
N TYR A 37 9.17 4.36 13.28
CA TYR A 37 8.81 5.30 14.33
C TYR A 37 7.70 4.68 15.18
N ILE A 38 8.00 4.43 16.45
CA ILE A 38 7.04 3.85 17.40
C ILE A 38 6.64 4.90 18.43
N ASP A 39 5.35 5.10 18.61
CA ASP A 39 4.82 5.95 19.66
C ASP A 39 5.20 5.39 21.02
N ARG A 40 5.81 6.22 21.87
CA ARG A 40 6.32 5.79 23.18
C ARG A 40 5.23 5.54 24.20
N ASP A 41 4.09 6.18 24.03
CA ASP A 41 3.02 6.13 25.02
C ASP A 41 2.13 4.89 24.83
N ASN A 42 1.83 4.53 23.59
CA ASN A 42 0.94 3.41 23.28
C ASN A 42 1.61 2.25 22.54
N LEU A 43 2.90 2.37 22.21
CA LEU A 43 3.70 1.36 21.51
C LEU A 43 3.14 0.98 20.12
N THR A 44 2.48 1.91 19.47
CA THR A 44 1.95 1.72 18.13
C THR A 44 2.85 2.38 17.08
N VAL A 45 2.76 1.91 15.84
CA VAL A 45 3.50 2.48 14.72
C VAL A 45 2.98 3.87 14.40
N ALA A 46 3.88 4.85 14.36
CA ALA A 46 3.57 6.22 13.96
C ALA A 46 3.95 6.50 12.51
N ARG A 47 5.08 5.94 12.08
CA ARG A 47 5.59 6.12 10.71
C ARG A 47 6.52 4.98 10.34
N ILE A 48 6.50 4.62 9.06
CA ILE A 48 7.49 3.74 8.46
C ILE A 48 8.10 4.49 7.28
N ARG A 49 9.44 4.53 7.23
CA ARG A 49 10.18 4.99 6.06
C ARG A 49 11.04 3.87 5.54
N LEU A 50 11.12 3.74 4.24
CA LEU A 50 12.06 2.84 3.60
C LEU A 50 12.63 3.46 2.35
N GLU A 51 13.88 3.12 2.06
CA GLU A 51 14.64 3.63 0.92
C GLU A 51 15.34 2.48 0.23
N ALA A 52 15.21 2.39 -1.07
CA ALA A 52 15.86 1.35 -1.86
C ALA A 52 17.37 1.50 -1.83
N GLU A 53 18.07 0.38 -1.77
CA GLU A 53 19.53 0.31 -1.80
C GLU A 53 20.02 -0.48 -3.00
N GLY A 54 21.18 -0.09 -3.52
CA GLY A 54 21.86 -0.87 -4.54
C GLY A 54 21.13 -0.93 -5.87
N MET A 55 20.47 0.14 -6.26
CA MET A 55 19.85 0.21 -7.60
C MET A 55 20.94 0.13 -8.66
N PRO A 56 20.84 -0.83 -9.61
CA PRO A 56 21.84 -0.94 -10.66
C PRO A 56 21.80 0.27 -11.59
N ALA A 57 22.97 0.67 -12.10
CA ALA A 57 23.06 1.82 -13.01
C ALA A 57 22.26 1.63 -14.30
N SER A 58 22.01 0.37 -14.67
CA SER A 58 21.22 0.02 -15.85
C SER A 58 19.71 0.17 -15.65
N PHE A 59 19.25 0.27 -14.40
CA PHE A 59 17.83 0.44 -14.11
C PHE A 59 17.45 1.92 -14.16
N PRO A 60 16.37 2.31 -14.84
CA PRO A 60 16.02 3.73 -15.01
C PRO A 60 15.73 4.46 -13.72
N ILE A 61 15.15 3.79 -12.73
CA ILE A 61 14.88 4.37 -11.43
C ILE A 61 16.11 4.20 -10.54
N GLN A 62 16.73 5.30 -10.15
CA GLN A 62 17.96 5.27 -9.36
C GLN A 62 17.72 5.48 -7.87
N GLN A 63 16.64 6.12 -7.50
CA GLN A 63 16.24 6.31 -6.11
C GLN A 63 14.75 6.04 -5.97
N ALA A 64 14.38 5.34 -4.92
CA ALA A 64 12.99 5.11 -4.56
C ALA A 64 12.86 5.09 -3.04
N SER A 65 11.86 5.77 -2.53
CA SER A 65 11.55 5.78 -1.11
C SER A 65 10.04 5.75 -0.88
N ILE A 66 9.66 5.16 0.23
CA ILE A 66 8.27 5.10 0.67
C ILE A 66 8.20 5.60 2.10
N GLU A 67 7.16 6.38 2.38
CA GLU A 67 6.83 6.83 3.72
C GLU A 67 5.36 6.57 3.98
N LEU A 68 5.09 5.86 5.08
CA LEU A 68 3.75 5.55 5.55
C LEU A 68 3.53 6.22 6.89
N ASP A 69 2.54 7.09 6.97
CA ASP A 69 2.12 7.74 8.20
C ASP A 69 0.90 7.02 8.77
N TYR A 70 0.97 6.67 10.05
CA TYR A 70 -0.07 5.97 10.78
C TYR A 70 -0.65 6.85 11.87
N ASP A 71 -1.90 6.66 12.17
CA ASP A 71 -2.52 7.26 13.35
C ASP A 71 -3.72 6.42 13.80
N ALA A 72 -4.22 6.74 14.99
CA ALA A 72 -5.40 6.11 15.50
C ALA A 72 -6.63 6.63 14.75
N VAL A 73 -7.45 5.71 14.29
CA VAL A 73 -8.72 6.00 13.61
C VAL A 73 -9.82 5.28 14.37
N ASP A 74 -10.85 6.00 14.75
CA ASP A 74 -12.01 5.43 15.39
C ASP A 74 -12.94 4.83 14.34
N ILE A 75 -13.21 3.53 14.47
CA ILE A 75 -14.14 2.81 13.60
C ILE A 75 -15.15 2.11 14.48
N ALA A 76 -16.41 2.48 14.36
CA ALA A 76 -17.51 1.90 15.12
C ALA A 76 -17.26 1.90 16.65
N GLY A 77 -16.69 2.98 17.16
CA GLY A 77 -16.43 3.18 18.60
C GLY A 77 -15.14 2.54 19.11
N SER A 78 -14.32 1.94 18.25
CA SER A 78 -13.04 1.33 18.64
C SER A 78 -11.87 1.98 17.90
N PRO A 79 -10.73 2.25 18.58
CA PRO A 79 -9.56 2.81 17.93
C PRO A 79 -8.74 1.73 17.21
N TYR A 80 -8.31 2.03 16.01
CA TYR A 80 -7.40 1.21 15.23
C TYR A 80 -6.24 2.07 14.75
N VAL A 81 -5.03 1.52 14.73
CA VAL A 81 -3.87 2.18 14.15
C VAL A 81 -3.79 1.77 12.68
N LEU A 82 -3.97 2.74 11.80
CA LEU A 82 -4.09 2.50 10.37
C LEU A 82 -3.23 3.51 9.59
N PRO A 83 -2.74 3.13 8.40
CA PRO A 83 -2.05 4.08 7.55
C PRO A 83 -3.03 5.14 7.05
N LEU A 84 -2.66 6.41 7.21
CA LEU A 84 -3.45 7.55 6.75
C LEU A 84 -2.89 8.17 5.49
N LYS A 85 -1.58 8.07 5.30
CA LYS A 85 -0.91 8.66 4.16
C LYS A 85 0.23 7.77 3.70
N HIS A 86 0.30 7.57 2.41
CA HIS A 86 1.40 6.90 1.72
C HIS A 86 2.04 7.88 0.76
N THR A 87 3.33 8.10 0.89
CA THR A 87 4.10 8.95 0.00
C THR A 87 5.18 8.11 -0.65
N MET A 88 5.22 8.06 -1.96
CA MET A 88 6.28 7.44 -2.73
C MET A 88 7.03 8.51 -3.51
N ARG A 89 8.38 8.45 -3.45
CA ARG A 89 9.25 9.32 -4.22
C ARG A 89 10.21 8.46 -5.04
N MET A 90 10.35 8.80 -6.30
CA MET A 90 11.29 8.13 -7.21
C MET A 90 12.06 9.15 -8.00
N ARG A 91 13.27 8.77 -8.41
CA ARG A 91 14.10 9.56 -9.32
C ARG A 91 14.42 8.75 -10.56
N GLU A 92 14.07 9.29 -11.72
CA GLU A 92 14.47 8.81 -13.02
C GLU A 92 15.34 9.90 -13.69
N GLY A 93 16.67 9.68 -13.73
CA GLY A 93 17.58 10.72 -14.18
C GLY A 93 17.44 12.00 -13.36
N LYS A 94 17.06 13.09 -14.01
CA LYS A 94 16.78 14.38 -13.35
C LYS A 94 15.31 14.56 -12.95
N LEU A 95 14.45 13.63 -13.35
CA LEU A 95 13.02 13.69 -13.07
C LEU A 95 12.74 13.16 -11.67
N LEU A 96 12.12 13.99 -10.85
CA LEU A 96 11.62 13.58 -9.53
C LEU A 96 10.13 13.33 -9.60
N ILE A 97 9.73 12.14 -9.20
CA ILE A 97 8.33 11.72 -9.18
C ILE A 97 7.90 11.57 -7.73
N LYS A 98 6.79 12.20 -7.39
CA LYS A 98 6.17 12.08 -6.07
C LYS A 98 4.72 11.65 -6.23
N ASN A 99 4.35 10.61 -5.49
CA ASN A 99 2.98 10.08 -5.48
C ASN A 99 2.49 10.07 -4.04
N GLU A 100 1.39 10.76 -3.77
CA GLU A 100 0.77 10.79 -2.45
C GLU A 100 -0.61 10.15 -2.51
N VAL A 101 -0.87 9.25 -1.58
CA VAL A 101 -2.18 8.63 -1.39
C VAL A 101 -2.62 8.88 0.04
N GLU A 102 -3.80 9.44 0.20
CA GLU A 102 -4.43 9.56 1.50
C GLU A 102 -5.54 8.52 1.63
N PHE A 103 -5.51 7.81 2.75
CA PHE A 103 -6.53 6.83 3.07
C PHE A 103 -7.58 7.47 3.96
N ARG A 104 -8.83 7.42 3.53
CA ARG A 104 -9.94 8.05 4.22
C ARG A 104 -11.11 7.09 4.36
N MET A 105 -12.01 7.39 5.28
CA MET A 105 -13.29 6.69 5.42
C MET A 105 -13.14 5.18 5.67
N TYR A 106 -12.22 4.82 6.56
CA TYR A 106 -12.07 3.43 6.97
C TYR A 106 -13.37 2.87 7.54
N ARG A 107 -13.69 1.64 7.15
CA ARG A 107 -14.84 0.90 7.64
C ARG A 107 -14.41 -0.46 8.15
N LYS A 108 -15.07 -0.93 9.19
CA LYS A 108 -14.84 -2.28 9.69
C LYS A 108 -15.60 -3.28 8.84
N PHE A 109 -14.86 -4.16 8.17
CA PHE A 109 -15.42 -5.36 7.55
C PHE A 109 -15.12 -6.52 8.49
N GLY A 110 -16.02 -6.84 9.40
CA GLY A 110 -15.87 -7.98 10.29
C GLY A 110 -16.48 -9.24 9.70
N ALA A 111 -16.08 -10.42 10.22
CA ALA A 111 -16.70 -11.70 9.89
C ALA A 111 -18.20 -11.77 10.31
N GLU A 112 -18.61 -10.87 11.18
CA GLU A 112 -20.01 -10.62 11.56
C GLU A 112 -20.62 -9.44 10.81
N ALA A 113 -19.94 -8.90 9.83
CA ALA A 113 -20.62 -8.08 8.87
C ALA A 113 -21.69 -9.00 8.26
N VAL A 114 -22.81 -9.02 8.91
CA VAL A 114 -24.05 -9.29 8.20
C VAL A 114 -24.06 -8.19 7.16
N ILE A 115 -23.48 -8.51 6.03
CA ILE A 115 -23.72 -7.76 4.84
C ILE A 115 -25.21 -7.97 4.60
N THR A 116 -26.02 -7.13 5.22
CA THR A 116 -27.38 -6.96 4.73
C THR A 116 -27.21 -6.32 3.37
N PHE A 117 -26.89 -7.13 2.42
CA PHE A 117 -27.30 -6.82 1.09
C PHE A 117 -28.81 -6.75 1.15
N ASP A 118 -29.37 -5.61 0.87
CA ASP A 118 -30.64 -5.61 0.21
C ASP A 118 -30.45 -6.58 -0.95
N THR A 119 -30.98 -7.79 -0.79
CA THR A 119 -30.91 -8.78 -1.84
C THR A 119 -31.55 -8.10 -3.04
N PRO A 120 -30.80 -7.75 -4.09
CA PRO A 120 -31.44 -7.23 -5.27
C PRO A 120 -32.46 -8.28 -5.70
N ASP A 121 -33.64 -7.83 -6.08
CA ASP A 121 -34.65 -8.74 -6.62
C ASP A 121 -33.97 -9.67 -7.61
N PRO A 122 -34.25 -10.98 -7.52
CA PRO A 122 -33.63 -11.93 -8.42
C PRO A 122 -33.82 -11.44 -9.86
N LEU A 123 -32.71 -11.31 -10.57
CA LEU A 123 -32.74 -10.96 -11.99
C LEU A 123 -33.69 -11.93 -12.68
N SER A 124 -34.61 -11.37 -13.48
CA SER A 124 -35.47 -12.18 -14.31
C SER A 124 -34.64 -13.15 -15.14
N GLU A 125 -35.14 -14.35 -15.37
CA GLU A 125 -34.43 -15.40 -16.13
C GLU A 125 -33.90 -14.89 -17.48
N ASP A 126 -34.58 -13.94 -18.09
CA ASP A 126 -34.15 -13.31 -19.35
C ASP A 126 -32.83 -12.51 -19.24
N LYS A 127 -32.52 -12.01 -18.05
CA LYS A 127 -31.28 -11.24 -17.78
C LYS A 127 -30.14 -12.10 -17.28
N THR A 128 -30.42 -13.31 -16.87
CA THR A 128 -29.40 -14.28 -16.41
C THR A 128 -29.03 -15.29 -17.49
N ARG A 129 -29.70 -15.23 -18.63
CA ARG A 129 -29.40 -16.11 -19.75
C ARG A 129 -28.10 -15.67 -20.41
N GLU A 130 -27.08 -16.49 -20.33
CA GLU A 130 -25.89 -16.29 -21.15
C GLU A 130 -26.29 -16.40 -22.60
N GLU A 131 -26.00 -15.37 -23.37
CA GLU A 131 -26.08 -15.49 -24.83
C GLU A 131 -25.07 -16.56 -25.27
N PRO A 132 -25.52 -17.55 -26.05
CA PRO A 132 -24.58 -18.51 -26.60
C PRO A 132 -23.49 -17.75 -27.36
N ALA A 133 -22.25 -18.05 -27.07
CA ALA A 133 -21.12 -17.47 -27.77
C ALA A 133 -21.37 -17.62 -29.27
N GLN A 134 -21.52 -16.48 -29.96
CA GLN A 134 -21.60 -16.51 -31.40
C GLN A 134 -20.27 -17.07 -31.91
N ALA A 135 -20.33 -18.25 -32.50
CA ALA A 135 -19.19 -18.81 -33.17
C ALA A 135 -18.81 -17.83 -34.30
N GLN A 136 -17.66 -17.20 -34.13
CA GLN A 136 -17.11 -16.39 -35.22
C GLN A 136 -16.72 -17.35 -36.37
N PRO A 137 -17.07 -17.02 -37.59
CA PRO A 137 -16.66 -17.82 -38.72
C PRO A 137 -15.14 -17.80 -38.93
#